data_1d7af0e1556437e643969cf6fb914f8d
#
_entry.id   1d7af0e1556437e643969cf6fb914f8d
#
_cell.length_a   1.000
_cell.length_b   1.000
_cell.length_c   1.000
_cell.angle_alpha   90.00
_cell.angle_beta   90.00
_cell.angle_gamma   90.00
#
_symmetry.space_group_name_H-M   'P 1'
#
loop_
_entity.id
_entity.type
_entity.pdbx_description
1 polymer ?
#
loop_
_entity_poly.entity_id
_entity_poly.type
_entity_poly.pdbx_seq_one_letter_code
_entity_poly.pdbx_strand_id
1 'polypeptide(L)'
;MQRPEGSLISFFSNLSETEKGINLAQGIPGFAPPEELLDILNSIIYSNARLHQYAPGRGYPELVDLIISELRRNSQLGRDNILITQGATEAINLVFFYLSRLIGSKFTVLSFDPPYESYTRLSEYYNLNFKYFDLNDDLSIDFIKLEKTVTELNVKLIVIGSPGNPLGKILSEDELNRINDLSRKYDIFVLFDAVYKDIYFHASKPADFQVGDNPNIFYVDSFSKMLSITGWRIGYLIADYVHMKEIFSIHDYTGLSAPYIFQCAVRDYLSENNFGRDYTEYLRNECKKSMRIIVKSLNDAGLNVYAPDGGYFIWAKIPEYFQDGFEFALELFRKQKVAVVPGENFSPFKKDFIRINFAQKTDIIFRASTALQKFIYQGGE
;
A
#
# COMPACT_ATOMS: atom_id res chain seq x y z
N MET A 1 -27.87 -9.31 -4.73
CA MET A 1 -27.55 -8.03 -4.05
C MET A 1 -27.00 -7.13 -5.14
N GLN A 2 -27.45 -5.88 -5.23
CA GLN A 2 -26.91 -4.95 -6.21
C GLN A 2 -25.44 -4.62 -5.88
N ARG A 3 -24.63 -4.38 -6.91
CA ARG A 3 -23.27 -3.88 -6.72
C ARG A 3 -23.33 -2.53 -6.00
N PRO A 4 -22.57 -2.35 -4.90
CA PRO A 4 -22.58 -1.07 -4.19
C PRO A 4 -21.83 -0.01 -5.00
N GLU A 5 -22.20 1.24 -4.81
CA GLU A 5 -21.38 2.37 -5.20
C GLU A 5 -20.21 2.52 -4.20
N GLY A 6 -18.99 2.78 -4.69
CA GLY A 6 -17.81 3.00 -3.86
C GLY A 6 -16.89 1.78 -3.76
N SER A 7 -16.08 1.74 -2.67
CA SER A 7 -15.04 0.71 -2.49
C SER A 7 -15.62 -0.66 -2.17
N LEU A 8 -15.29 -1.64 -2.99
CA LEU A 8 -15.65 -3.04 -2.73
C LEU A 8 -14.86 -3.62 -1.54
N ILE A 9 -13.68 -3.06 -1.22
CA ILE A 9 -12.96 -3.41 0.01
C ILE A 9 -13.83 -3.11 1.23
N SER A 10 -14.37 -1.88 1.31
CA SER A 10 -15.24 -1.46 2.41
C SER A 10 -16.54 -2.28 2.45
N PHE A 11 -17.14 -2.54 1.30
CA PHE A 11 -18.36 -3.33 1.22
C PHE A 11 -18.19 -4.74 1.80
N PHE A 12 -17.20 -5.51 1.31
CA PHE A 12 -16.97 -6.88 1.78
C PHE A 12 -16.44 -6.94 3.21
N SER A 13 -15.67 -5.93 3.65
CA SER A 13 -15.24 -5.82 5.05
C SER A 13 -16.43 -5.62 5.99
N ASN A 14 -17.31 -4.65 5.70
CA ASN A 14 -18.50 -4.39 6.50
C ASN A 14 -19.47 -5.60 6.52
N LEU A 15 -19.62 -6.27 5.38
CA LEU A 15 -20.41 -7.50 5.30
C LEU A 15 -19.85 -8.59 6.22
N SER A 16 -18.52 -8.75 6.22
CA SER A 16 -17.83 -9.71 7.09
C SER A 16 -17.99 -9.36 8.58
N GLU A 17 -17.89 -8.11 8.96
CA GLU A 17 -18.09 -7.67 10.34
C GLU A 17 -19.52 -7.91 10.80
N THR A 18 -20.51 -7.51 9.99
CA THR A 18 -21.94 -7.62 10.32
C THR A 18 -22.37 -9.06 10.49
N GLU A 19 -21.87 -9.96 9.64
CA GLU A 19 -22.27 -11.38 9.64
C GLU A 19 -21.25 -12.30 10.31
N LYS A 20 -20.24 -11.75 11.01
CA LYS A 20 -19.18 -12.48 11.73
C LYS A 20 -18.43 -13.48 10.85
N GLY A 21 -18.12 -13.06 9.63
CA GLY A 21 -17.34 -13.84 8.67
C GLY A 21 -15.83 -13.71 8.87
N ILE A 22 -15.06 -14.44 8.07
CA ILE A 22 -13.60 -14.27 7.98
C ILE A 22 -13.30 -13.14 6.99
N ASN A 23 -12.68 -12.06 7.48
CA ASN A 23 -12.35 -10.90 6.65
C ASN A 23 -10.97 -11.04 6.03
N LEU A 24 -10.90 -11.45 4.76
CA LEU A 24 -9.69 -11.41 3.91
C LEU A 24 -9.79 -10.29 2.85
N ALA A 25 -10.79 -9.43 2.95
CA ALA A 25 -10.99 -8.30 2.04
C ALA A 25 -10.17 -7.07 2.47
N GLN A 26 -10.15 -6.75 3.76
CA GLN A 26 -9.49 -5.54 4.25
C GLN A 26 -7.96 -5.70 4.28
N GLY A 27 -7.23 -4.68 3.81
CA GLY A 27 -5.76 -4.68 3.77
C GLY A 27 -5.13 -4.32 5.11
N ILE A 28 -5.48 -5.04 6.19
CA ILE A 28 -4.92 -4.87 7.53
C ILE A 28 -4.24 -6.16 7.99
N PRO A 29 -3.12 -6.06 8.75
CA PRO A 29 -2.54 -7.23 9.41
C PRO A 29 -3.45 -7.69 10.56
N GLY A 30 -3.67 -9.00 10.66
CA GLY A 30 -4.41 -9.66 11.72
C GLY A 30 -3.55 -9.97 12.96
N PHE A 31 -2.47 -9.22 13.14
CA PHE A 31 -1.51 -9.35 14.26
C PHE A 31 -1.59 -8.13 15.16
N ALA A 32 -1.40 -8.34 16.46
CA ALA A 32 -1.33 -7.23 17.41
C ALA A 32 -0.09 -6.35 17.13
N PRO A 33 -0.13 -5.06 17.41
CA PRO A 33 1.07 -4.23 17.47
C PRO A 33 2.12 -4.79 18.43
N PRO A 34 3.39 -4.37 18.34
CA PRO A 34 4.40 -4.71 19.37
C PRO A 34 3.91 -4.35 20.77
N GLU A 35 4.09 -5.23 21.74
CA GLU A 35 3.67 -5.02 23.12
C GLU A 35 4.39 -3.81 23.73
N GLU A 36 5.69 -3.69 23.46
CA GLU A 36 6.53 -2.56 23.91
C GLU A 36 6.02 -1.21 23.37
N LEU A 37 5.50 -1.18 22.14
CA LEU A 37 4.89 0.04 21.59
C LEU A 37 3.62 0.45 22.34
N LEU A 38 2.82 -0.55 22.74
CA LEU A 38 1.59 -0.30 23.52
C LEU A 38 1.93 0.13 24.94
N ASP A 39 2.97 -0.44 25.56
CA ASP A 39 3.46 -0.06 26.89
C ASP A 39 4.00 1.38 26.89
N ILE A 40 4.76 1.75 25.87
CA ILE A 40 5.23 3.14 25.66
C ILE A 40 4.02 4.08 25.57
N LEU A 41 3.04 3.77 24.71
CA LEU A 41 1.83 4.61 24.59
C LEU A 41 1.11 4.75 25.93
N ASN A 42 0.93 3.65 26.66
CA ASN A 42 0.30 3.66 27.99
C ASN A 42 1.08 4.52 28.98
N SER A 43 2.41 4.51 28.95
CA SER A 43 3.26 5.30 29.84
C SER A 43 3.18 6.80 29.57
N ILE A 44 3.08 7.20 28.27
CA ILE A 44 3.10 8.61 27.88
C ILE A 44 1.72 9.28 27.89
N ILE A 45 0.61 8.51 27.85
CA ILE A 45 -0.75 9.06 27.72
C ILE A 45 -1.13 10.02 28.87
N TYR A 46 -0.57 9.81 30.05
CA TYR A 46 -0.78 10.66 31.24
C TYR A 46 0.42 11.54 31.59
N SER A 47 1.55 11.40 30.88
CA SER A 47 2.82 12.01 31.26
C SER A 47 2.86 13.51 31.02
N ASN A 48 2.25 14.00 29.96
CA ASN A 48 2.33 15.39 29.53
C ASN A 48 1.09 15.80 28.73
N ALA A 49 0.34 16.80 29.24
CA ALA A 49 -0.84 17.33 28.57
C ALA A 49 -0.53 17.90 27.16
N ARG A 50 0.70 18.30 26.86
CA ARG A 50 1.13 18.81 25.56
C ARG A 50 0.99 17.75 24.43
N LEU A 51 1.09 16.47 24.77
CA LEU A 51 0.96 15.38 23.79
C LEU A 51 -0.46 15.24 23.23
N HIS A 52 -1.46 15.82 23.88
CA HIS A 52 -2.86 15.86 23.42
C HIS A 52 -3.20 17.11 22.59
N GLN A 53 -2.21 17.96 22.31
CA GLN A 53 -2.36 19.15 21.49
C GLN A 53 -1.82 18.88 20.07
N TYR A 54 -1.95 19.87 19.20
CA TYR A 54 -1.39 19.80 17.85
C TYR A 54 0.11 19.54 17.88
N ALA A 55 0.56 18.63 17.04
CA ALA A 55 1.97 18.43 16.77
C ALA A 55 2.56 19.65 16.03
N PRO A 56 3.89 19.79 15.97
CA PRO A 56 4.52 20.67 14.99
C PRO A 56 4.03 20.32 13.57
N GLY A 57 3.74 21.30 12.74
CA GLY A 57 3.09 21.11 11.43
C GLY A 57 3.80 20.11 10.52
N ARG A 58 5.14 20.11 10.47
CA ARG A 58 5.93 19.13 9.72
C ARG A 58 6.05 17.75 10.37
N GLY A 59 5.58 17.61 11.62
CA GLY A 59 5.71 16.41 12.45
C GLY A 59 6.68 16.61 13.60
N TYR A 60 6.75 15.59 14.45
CA TYR A 60 7.63 15.56 15.62
C TYR A 60 9.10 15.51 15.19
N PRO A 61 9.93 16.52 15.51
CA PRO A 61 11.27 16.64 14.96
C PRO A 61 12.17 15.43 15.19
N GLU A 62 12.06 14.80 16.37
CA GLU A 62 12.87 13.63 16.71
C GLU A 62 12.42 12.37 15.95
N LEU A 63 11.14 12.26 15.57
CA LEU A 63 10.68 11.21 14.68
C LEU A 63 11.21 11.44 13.25
N VAL A 64 11.19 12.69 12.78
CA VAL A 64 11.75 13.07 11.48
C VAL A 64 13.25 12.74 11.43
N ASP A 65 14.01 13.05 12.48
CA ASP A 65 15.45 12.73 12.56
C ASP A 65 15.72 11.23 12.50
N LEU A 66 14.89 10.42 13.17
CA LEU A 66 15.00 8.95 13.09
C LEU A 66 14.74 8.45 11.67
N ILE A 67 13.70 8.97 11.00
CA ILE A 67 13.43 8.61 9.60
C ILE A 67 14.61 8.98 8.71
N ILE A 68 15.16 10.19 8.85
CA ILE A 68 16.35 10.63 8.12
C ILE A 68 17.51 9.67 8.36
N SER A 69 17.77 9.29 9.61
CA SER A 69 18.88 8.41 9.97
C SER A 69 18.76 7.01 9.37
N GLU A 70 17.54 6.48 9.30
CA GLU A 70 17.26 5.18 8.68
C GLU A 70 17.45 5.20 7.15
N LEU A 71 17.11 6.32 6.50
CA LEU A 71 17.19 6.47 5.05
C LEU A 71 18.57 6.91 4.54
N ARG A 72 19.46 7.38 5.42
CA ARG A 72 20.76 8.01 5.09
C ARG A 72 21.78 7.11 4.42
N ARG A 73 21.41 6.09 3.68
CA ARG A 73 22.44 5.31 2.98
C ARG A 73 23.16 6.08 1.88
N ASN A 74 22.54 7.15 1.26
CA ASN A 74 23.20 7.97 0.21
C ASN A 74 22.59 9.36 -0.04
N SER A 75 21.76 9.95 0.83
CA SER A 75 21.06 11.18 0.49
C SER A 75 21.40 12.37 1.39
N GLN A 76 21.36 13.59 0.81
CA GLN A 76 21.44 14.86 1.53
C GLN A 76 20.10 15.29 2.14
N LEU A 77 19.28 14.32 2.60
CA LEU A 77 17.97 14.62 3.18
C LEU A 77 18.11 15.42 4.48
N GLY A 78 17.34 16.49 4.59
CA GLY A 78 17.14 17.28 5.79
C GLY A 78 15.68 17.25 6.26
N ARG A 79 15.40 17.85 7.42
CA ARG A 79 14.03 17.93 7.95
C ARG A 79 13.05 18.60 6.99
N ASP A 80 13.53 19.53 6.16
CA ASP A 80 12.72 20.25 5.18
C ASP A 80 12.25 19.39 4.00
N ASN A 81 12.81 18.20 3.83
CA ASN A 81 12.40 17.23 2.82
C ASN A 81 11.31 16.28 3.31
N ILE A 82 10.98 16.27 4.60
CA ILE A 82 10.08 15.30 5.21
C ILE A 82 8.85 15.98 5.82
N LEU A 83 7.70 15.34 5.63
CA LEU A 83 6.43 15.72 6.22
C LEU A 83 5.78 14.48 6.83
N ILE A 84 5.49 14.52 8.14
CA ILE A 84 4.69 13.48 8.79
C ILE A 84 3.22 13.73 8.46
N THR A 85 2.55 12.69 7.96
CA THR A 85 1.17 12.75 7.48
C THR A 85 0.24 11.82 8.24
N GLN A 86 -1.06 12.02 8.11
CA GLN A 86 -2.10 11.13 8.66
C GLN A 86 -2.17 9.83 7.85
N GLY A 87 -1.06 9.08 7.86
CA GLY A 87 -0.81 7.89 7.06
C GLY A 87 -0.49 8.20 5.60
N ALA A 88 -0.08 7.17 4.86
CA ALA A 88 0.27 7.29 3.44
C ALA A 88 -0.86 7.83 2.56
N THR A 89 -2.13 7.59 2.93
CA THR A 89 -3.28 8.07 2.15
C THR A 89 -3.31 9.59 2.04
N GLU A 90 -3.02 10.31 3.12
CA GLU A 90 -2.88 11.77 3.06
C GLU A 90 -1.69 12.18 2.21
N ALA A 91 -0.53 11.55 2.40
CA ALA A 91 0.68 11.83 1.62
C ALA A 91 0.42 11.71 0.10
N ILE A 92 -0.21 10.60 -0.32
CA ILE A 92 -0.58 10.38 -1.73
C ILE A 92 -1.54 11.48 -2.21
N ASN A 93 -2.58 11.79 -1.44
CA ASN A 93 -3.55 12.83 -1.78
C ASN A 93 -2.90 14.21 -1.92
N LEU A 94 -1.96 14.56 -1.02
CA LEU A 94 -1.22 15.83 -1.08
C LEU A 94 -0.40 15.95 -2.38
N VAL A 95 0.24 14.88 -2.83
CA VAL A 95 0.99 14.87 -4.10
C VAL A 95 0.04 15.06 -5.28
N PHE A 96 -1.08 14.35 -5.34
CA PHE A 96 -2.07 14.52 -6.41
C PHE A 96 -2.63 15.94 -6.44
N PHE A 97 -3.01 16.47 -5.29
CA PHE A 97 -3.51 17.85 -5.19
C PHE A 97 -2.45 18.86 -5.63
N TYR A 98 -1.23 18.72 -5.11
CA TYR A 98 -0.11 19.61 -5.47
C TYR A 98 0.15 19.61 -6.99
N LEU A 99 0.29 18.42 -7.60
CA LEU A 99 0.58 18.31 -9.03
C LEU A 99 -0.58 18.81 -9.90
N SER A 100 -1.83 18.58 -9.47
CA SER A 100 -2.99 19.14 -10.18
C SER A 100 -2.99 20.68 -10.21
N ARG A 101 -2.45 21.32 -9.19
CA ARG A 101 -2.27 22.77 -9.14
C ARG A 101 -1.05 23.24 -9.94
N LEU A 102 0.07 22.52 -9.83
CA LEU A 102 1.33 22.89 -10.47
C LEU A 102 1.24 22.77 -12.01
N ILE A 103 0.67 21.67 -12.50
CA ILE A 103 0.63 21.35 -13.94
C ILE A 103 -0.71 21.71 -14.58
N GLY A 104 -1.78 21.78 -13.79
CA GLY A 104 -3.17 21.88 -14.25
C GLY A 104 -3.84 20.52 -14.38
N SER A 105 -5.11 20.51 -14.80
CA SER A 105 -5.98 19.30 -14.73
C SER A 105 -6.01 18.45 -16.01
N LYS A 106 -5.01 18.50 -16.89
CA LYS A 106 -5.07 17.81 -18.20
C LYS A 106 -3.83 16.97 -18.49
N PHE A 107 -3.23 16.36 -17.47
CA PHE A 107 -2.16 15.40 -17.68
C PHE A 107 -2.63 13.97 -17.39
N THR A 108 -1.84 13.00 -17.79
CA THR A 108 -2.11 11.59 -17.55
C THR A 108 -1.29 11.10 -16.35
N VAL A 109 -1.98 10.46 -15.41
CA VAL A 109 -1.39 9.62 -14.37
C VAL A 109 -1.30 8.20 -14.91
N LEU A 110 -0.15 7.55 -14.77
CA LEU A 110 0.06 6.16 -15.19
C LEU A 110 0.37 5.30 -13.96
N SER A 111 -0.21 4.11 -13.90
CA SER A 111 0.20 3.08 -12.94
C SER A 111 0.12 1.69 -13.57
N PHE A 112 0.89 0.74 -13.03
CA PHE A 112 0.87 -0.65 -13.47
C PHE A 112 -0.48 -1.30 -13.14
N ASP A 113 -1.03 -2.07 -14.09
CA ASP A 113 -2.33 -2.73 -13.94
C ASP A 113 -2.20 -4.12 -13.28
N PRO A 114 -2.95 -4.41 -12.21
CA PRO A 114 -3.89 -3.57 -11.48
C PRO A 114 -3.22 -2.65 -10.46
N PRO A 115 -3.61 -1.36 -10.37
CA PRO A 115 -3.12 -0.42 -9.38
C PRO A 115 -3.86 -0.53 -8.05
N TYR A 116 -3.35 0.10 -6.99
CA TYR A 116 -4.15 0.36 -5.81
C TYR A 116 -5.30 1.35 -6.12
N GLU A 117 -6.52 1.03 -5.68
CA GLU A 117 -7.74 1.76 -6.06
C GLU A 117 -7.69 3.28 -5.82
N SER A 118 -6.95 3.72 -4.79
CA SER A 118 -6.86 5.15 -4.49
C SER A 118 -6.21 5.96 -5.61
N TYR A 119 -5.30 5.37 -6.39
CA TYR A 119 -4.63 6.12 -7.46
C TYR A 119 -5.62 6.49 -8.57
N THR A 120 -6.50 5.58 -8.93
CA THR A 120 -7.54 5.83 -9.94
C THR A 120 -8.59 6.80 -9.42
N ARG A 121 -9.04 6.63 -8.18
CA ARG A 121 -10.06 7.51 -7.58
C ARG A 121 -9.57 8.93 -7.38
N LEU A 122 -8.33 9.13 -6.94
CA LEU A 122 -7.75 10.46 -6.85
C LEU A 122 -7.60 11.10 -8.23
N SER A 123 -7.23 10.33 -9.27
CA SER A 123 -7.23 10.85 -10.64
C SER A 123 -8.61 11.35 -11.06
N GLU A 124 -9.67 10.58 -10.79
CA GLU A 124 -11.05 10.98 -11.06
C GLU A 124 -11.43 12.27 -10.29
N TYR A 125 -11.14 12.34 -8.97
CA TYR A 125 -11.47 13.51 -8.14
C TYR A 125 -10.77 14.80 -8.57
N TYR A 126 -9.55 14.67 -9.10
CA TYR A 126 -8.78 15.82 -9.61
C TYR A 126 -8.95 16.06 -11.12
N ASN A 127 -9.88 15.35 -11.78
CA ASN A 127 -10.12 15.42 -13.22
C ASN A 127 -8.88 15.17 -14.07
N LEU A 128 -8.05 14.23 -13.65
CA LEU A 128 -6.84 13.79 -14.35
C LEU A 128 -7.16 12.56 -15.22
N ASN A 129 -6.47 12.43 -16.35
CA ASN A 129 -6.53 11.18 -17.10
C ASN A 129 -5.79 10.07 -16.34
N PHE A 130 -6.29 8.84 -16.42
CA PHE A 130 -5.61 7.69 -15.84
C PHE A 130 -5.30 6.64 -16.90
N LYS A 131 -4.04 6.16 -16.94
CA LYS A 131 -3.59 5.10 -17.82
C LYS A 131 -3.19 3.87 -17.01
N TYR A 132 -3.94 2.79 -17.17
CA TYR A 132 -3.54 1.45 -16.77
C TYR A 132 -2.46 0.94 -17.72
N PHE A 133 -1.30 0.55 -17.19
CA PHE A 133 -0.20 0.02 -17.97
C PHE A 133 -0.01 -1.47 -17.67
N ASP A 134 -0.28 -2.32 -18.67
CA ASP A 134 -0.14 -3.77 -18.51
C ASP A 134 1.32 -4.17 -18.33
N LEU A 135 1.58 -5.00 -17.33
CA LEU A 135 2.82 -5.75 -17.19
C LEU A 135 2.80 -6.96 -18.14
N ASN A 136 3.96 -7.51 -18.47
CA ASN A 136 4.07 -8.80 -19.14
C ASN A 136 3.53 -9.93 -18.25
N ASP A 137 3.33 -11.13 -18.81
CA ASP A 137 2.80 -12.28 -18.07
C ASP A 137 3.70 -12.71 -16.90
N ASP A 138 5.01 -12.46 -16.98
CA ASP A 138 6.00 -12.69 -15.91
C ASP A 138 6.10 -11.50 -14.94
N LEU A 139 5.19 -10.54 -15.03
CA LEU A 139 5.15 -9.29 -14.29
C LEU A 139 6.32 -8.33 -14.59
N SER A 140 7.16 -8.58 -15.59
CA SER A 140 8.19 -7.63 -16.02
C SER A 140 7.59 -6.40 -16.71
N ILE A 141 8.36 -5.30 -16.72
CA ILE A 141 7.95 -4.05 -17.38
C ILE A 141 8.52 -4.03 -18.80
N ASP A 142 7.65 -3.88 -19.81
CA ASP A 142 8.09 -3.52 -21.17
C ASP A 142 8.43 -2.02 -21.21
N PHE A 143 9.70 -1.71 -21.04
CA PHE A 143 10.18 -0.33 -21.01
C PHE A 143 10.11 0.39 -22.35
N ILE A 144 10.13 -0.32 -23.48
CA ILE A 144 9.94 0.29 -24.80
C ILE A 144 8.50 0.78 -24.92
N LYS A 145 7.54 -0.08 -24.54
CA LYS A 145 6.12 0.28 -24.49
C LYS A 145 5.86 1.39 -23.47
N LEU A 146 6.53 1.35 -22.29
CA LEU A 146 6.36 2.37 -21.26
C LEU A 146 6.84 3.73 -21.74
N GLU A 147 8.04 3.82 -22.31
CA GLU A 147 8.59 5.05 -22.84
C GLU A 147 7.72 5.66 -23.95
N LYS A 148 7.24 4.82 -24.87
CA LYS A 148 6.29 5.22 -25.91
C LYS A 148 4.99 5.77 -25.28
N THR A 149 4.43 5.06 -24.29
CA THR A 149 3.21 5.49 -23.60
C THR A 149 3.39 6.84 -22.92
N VAL A 150 4.52 7.05 -22.26
CA VAL A 150 4.87 8.32 -21.59
C VAL A 150 4.84 9.48 -22.56
N THR A 151 5.44 9.29 -23.74
CA THR A 151 5.55 10.36 -24.74
C THR A 151 4.24 10.63 -25.49
N GLU A 152 3.46 9.60 -25.80
CA GLU A 152 2.23 9.73 -26.59
C GLU A 152 1.03 10.24 -25.78
N LEU A 153 0.95 9.92 -24.49
CA LEU A 153 -0.23 10.22 -23.65
C LEU A 153 -0.05 11.40 -22.69
N ASN A 154 0.96 12.24 -22.87
CA ASN A 154 1.24 13.34 -21.94
C ASN A 154 1.25 12.88 -20.46
N VAL A 155 1.95 11.77 -20.20
CA VAL A 155 2.12 11.29 -18.82
C VAL A 155 2.99 12.30 -18.06
N LYS A 156 2.52 12.75 -16.90
CA LYS A 156 3.26 13.64 -16.00
C LYS A 156 3.46 13.05 -14.61
N LEU A 157 2.76 11.99 -14.27
CA LEU A 157 2.92 11.27 -13.02
C LEU A 157 2.86 9.77 -13.25
N ILE A 158 3.88 9.04 -12.80
CA ILE A 158 3.83 7.58 -12.65
C ILE A 158 3.66 7.27 -11.16
N VAL A 159 2.65 6.47 -10.81
CA VAL A 159 2.41 6.03 -9.43
C VAL A 159 2.72 4.55 -9.31
N ILE A 160 3.58 4.18 -8.37
CA ILE A 160 4.12 2.84 -8.23
C ILE A 160 4.09 2.40 -6.78
N GLY A 161 3.48 1.25 -6.48
CA GLY A 161 3.63 0.55 -5.21
C GLY A 161 4.67 -0.58 -5.33
N SER A 162 5.64 -0.65 -4.42
CA SER A 162 6.59 -1.78 -4.38
C SER A 162 6.98 -2.10 -2.92
N PRO A 163 6.56 -3.28 -2.41
CA PRO A 163 5.63 -4.28 -2.98
C PRO A 163 4.26 -3.70 -3.31
N GLY A 164 3.71 -4.08 -4.47
CA GLY A 164 2.46 -3.51 -4.99
C GLY A 164 1.19 -4.14 -4.37
N ASN A 165 0.16 -3.35 -4.19
CA ASN A 165 -1.20 -3.80 -3.90
C ASN A 165 -2.05 -3.68 -5.18
N PRO A 166 -2.61 -4.78 -5.74
CA PRO A 166 -2.78 -6.11 -5.14
C PRO A 166 -1.75 -7.18 -5.51
N LEU A 167 -0.81 -6.93 -6.46
CA LEU A 167 0.03 -7.98 -7.05
C LEU A 167 1.12 -8.53 -6.13
N GLY A 168 1.59 -7.74 -5.17
CA GLY A 168 2.73 -8.12 -4.34
C GLY A 168 4.08 -8.14 -5.09
N LYS A 169 4.15 -7.63 -6.34
CA LYS A 169 5.38 -7.48 -7.10
C LYS A 169 6.31 -6.51 -6.40
N ILE A 170 7.58 -6.88 -6.31
CA ILE A 170 8.69 -6.02 -5.93
C ILE A 170 9.46 -5.64 -7.19
N LEU A 171 9.70 -4.34 -7.36
CA LEU A 171 10.52 -3.86 -8.47
C LEU A 171 12.00 -4.17 -8.20
N SER A 172 12.70 -4.63 -9.24
CA SER A 172 14.14 -4.83 -9.20
C SER A 172 14.89 -3.50 -9.20
N GLU A 173 16.15 -3.51 -8.81
CA GLU A 173 17.01 -2.32 -8.86
C GLU A 173 17.14 -1.76 -10.29
N ASP A 174 17.23 -2.64 -11.29
CA ASP A 174 17.25 -2.23 -12.71
C ASP A 174 15.93 -1.54 -13.11
N GLU A 175 14.77 -2.10 -12.73
CA GLU A 175 13.48 -1.48 -13.01
C GLU A 175 13.36 -0.10 -12.34
N LEU A 176 13.81 0.06 -11.07
CA LEU A 176 13.81 1.34 -10.36
C LEU A 176 14.71 2.37 -11.05
N ASN A 177 15.93 1.96 -11.45
CA ASN A 177 16.87 2.83 -12.15
C ASN A 177 16.32 3.30 -13.50
N ARG A 178 15.74 2.40 -14.28
CA ARG A 178 15.14 2.74 -15.59
C ARG A 178 13.94 3.67 -15.46
N ILE A 179 13.12 3.51 -14.42
CA ILE A 179 12.02 4.45 -14.12
C ILE A 179 12.59 5.83 -13.74
N ASN A 180 13.65 5.86 -12.93
CA ASN A 180 14.33 7.11 -12.56
C ASN A 180 14.92 7.82 -13.80
N ASP A 181 15.51 7.08 -14.72
CA ASP A 181 16.03 7.62 -15.98
C ASP A 181 14.91 8.17 -16.89
N LEU A 182 13.77 7.49 -16.96
CA LEU A 182 12.59 7.99 -17.67
C LEU A 182 12.08 9.29 -17.03
N SER A 183 12.02 9.34 -15.69
CA SER A 183 11.63 10.54 -14.95
C SER A 183 12.50 11.73 -15.32
N ARG A 184 13.83 11.56 -15.30
CA ARG A 184 14.78 12.62 -15.67
C ARG A 184 14.69 13.00 -17.15
N LYS A 185 14.61 12.02 -18.04
CA LYS A 185 14.62 12.22 -19.50
C LYS A 185 13.41 13.02 -19.99
N TYR A 186 12.23 12.77 -19.41
CA TYR A 186 10.97 13.35 -19.88
C TYR A 186 10.35 14.35 -18.92
N ASP A 187 11.07 14.69 -17.84
CA ASP A 187 10.62 15.61 -16.80
C ASP A 187 9.23 15.21 -16.27
N ILE A 188 9.13 13.96 -15.85
CA ILE A 188 7.91 13.39 -15.27
C ILE A 188 8.10 13.07 -13.80
N PHE A 189 7.06 13.24 -13.02
CA PHE A 189 7.05 12.90 -11.60
C PHE A 189 6.84 11.42 -11.38
N VAL A 190 7.43 10.89 -10.30
CA VAL A 190 7.18 9.52 -9.82
C VAL A 190 6.73 9.61 -8.37
N LEU A 191 5.57 9.04 -8.06
CA LEU A 191 5.14 8.78 -6.70
C LEU A 191 5.41 7.31 -6.38
N PHE A 192 6.35 7.08 -5.47
CA PHE A 192 6.71 5.75 -5.02
C PHE A 192 6.06 5.45 -3.67
N ASP A 193 5.11 4.52 -3.66
CA ASP A 193 4.39 4.07 -2.47
C ASP A 193 5.10 2.84 -1.87
N ALA A 194 5.83 3.07 -0.79
CA ALA A 194 6.69 2.09 -0.13
C ALA A 194 6.06 1.45 1.12
N VAL A 195 4.75 1.59 1.34
CA VAL A 195 4.08 1.17 2.59
C VAL A 195 4.24 -0.31 2.94
N TYR A 196 4.62 -1.15 1.99
CA TYR A 196 4.89 -2.58 2.18
C TYR A 196 6.38 -2.94 2.06
N LYS A 197 7.31 -1.98 1.95
CA LYS A 197 8.75 -2.21 1.70
C LYS A 197 9.41 -3.17 2.70
N ASP A 198 8.91 -3.21 3.92
CA ASP A 198 9.44 -4.06 4.98
C ASP A 198 8.80 -5.45 5.04
N ILE A 199 7.79 -5.71 4.19
CA ILE A 199 7.10 -7.00 4.08
C ILE A 199 7.48 -7.66 2.76
N TYR A 200 8.55 -8.44 2.77
CA TYR A 200 9.12 -9.16 1.62
C TYR A 200 9.47 -10.59 1.98
N PHE A 201 9.54 -11.48 0.98
CA PHE A 201 9.72 -12.92 1.20
C PHE A 201 11.01 -13.46 0.58
N HIS A 202 11.82 -12.61 -0.01
CA HIS A 202 13.18 -12.92 -0.49
C HIS A 202 14.18 -13.05 0.67
N ALA A 203 15.37 -13.61 0.38
CA ALA A 203 16.41 -13.79 1.39
C ALA A 203 17.04 -12.46 1.84
N SER A 204 17.07 -11.45 0.98
CA SER A 204 17.60 -10.10 1.25
C SER A 204 16.53 -9.04 1.12
N LYS A 205 16.73 -7.91 1.80
CA LYS A 205 15.87 -6.75 1.65
C LYS A 205 15.93 -6.26 0.20
N PRO A 206 14.78 -6.04 -0.46
CA PRO A 206 14.73 -5.50 -1.81
C PRO A 206 15.36 -4.12 -1.92
N ALA A 207 15.74 -3.75 -3.14
CA ALA A 207 16.12 -2.38 -3.46
C ALA A 207 14.95 -1.44 -3.20
N ASP A 208 15.26 -0.22 -2.80
CA ASP A 208 14.31 0.85 -2.56
C ASP A 208 14.67 2.06 -3.44
N PHE A 209 13.69 2.93 -3.67
CA PHE A 209 13.93 4.12 -4.49
C PHE A 209 14.91 5.05 -3.80
N GLN A 210 15.93 5.52 -4.54
CA GLN A 210 16.89 6.49 -4.00
C GLN A 210 16.24 7.87 -3.95
N VAL A 211 16.04 8.40 -2.74
CA VAL A 211 15.42 9.71 -2.51
C VAL A 211 16.50 10.78 -2.44
N GLY A 212 16.27 11.91 -3.08
CA GLY A 212 17.16 13.08 -3.01
C GLY A 212 18.01 13.33 -4.25
N ASP A 213 18.22 12.33 -5.11
CA ASP A 213 19.03 12.47 -6.33
C ASP A 213 18.21 13.00 -7.53
N ASN A 214 16.89 12.83 -7.49
CA ASN A 214 15.98 13.30 -8.52
C ASN A 214 14.85 14.10 -7.86
N PRO A 215 14.71 15.39 -8.13
CA PRO A 215 13.68 16.23 -7.49
C PRO A 215 12.26 15.81 -7.82
N ASN A 216 12.05 15.11 -8.95
CA ASN A 216 10.72 14.69 -9.38
C ASN A 216 10.20 13.43 -8.65
N ILE A 217 10.93 12.91 -7.65
CA ILE A 217 10.52 11.72 -6.88
C ILE A 217 9.80 12.13 -5.60
N PHE A 218 8.57 11.67 -5.45
CA PHE A 218 7.80 11.69 -4.21
C PHE A 218 7.83 10.29 -3.60
N TYR A 219 8.34 10.17 -2.39
CA TYR A 219 8.41 8.89 -1.68
C TYR A 219 7.43 8.91 -0.51
N VAL A 220 6.53 7.93 -0.48
CA VAL A 220 5.49 7.79 0.54
C VAL A 220 5.69 6.50 1.31
N ASP A 221 5.63 6.58 2.63
CA ASP A 221 5.68 5.42 3.49
C ASP A 221 4.81 5.58 4.74
N SER A 222 4.64 4.52 5.52
CA SER A 222 3.80 4.53 6.72
C SER A 222 4.19 3.44 7.70
N PHE A 223 4.10 3.75 8.98
CA PHE A 223 4.27 2.77 10.07
C PHE A 223 3.06 1.82 10.20
N SER A 224 1.98 2.10 9.49
CA SER A 224 0.72 1.35 9.54
C SER A 224 0.88 -0.16 9.30
N LYS A 225 1.74 -0.53 8.34
CA LYS A 225 1.89 -1.93 7.92
C LYS A 225 3.01 -2.63 8.66
N MET A 226 4.14 -1.95 8.84
CA MET A 226 5.29 -2.53 9.52
C MET A 226 5.06 -2.76 11.02
N LEU A 227 4.19 -1.97 11.68
CA LEU A 227 3.91 -2.07 13.12
C LEU A 227 2.48 -2.52 13.45
N SER A 228 1.68 -2.93 12.45
CA SER A 228 0.27 -3.33 12.64
C SER A 228 -0.60 -2.26 13.32
N ILE A 229 -0.36 -0.97 13.04
CA ILE A 229 -1.04 0.19 13.65
C ILE A 229 -1.83 1.01 12.63
N THR A 230 -2.55 0.36 11.74
CA THR A 230 -3.27 1.04 10.65
C THR A 230 -4.23 2.13 11.12
N GLY A 231 -4.79 2.00 12.33
CA GLY A 231 -5.69 2.98 12.97
C GLY A 231 -4.98 4.20 13.57
N TRP A 232 -3.66 4.18 13.77
CA TRP A 232 -2.93 5.30 14.38
C TRP A 232 -2.70 6.46 13.42
N ARG A 233 -2.78 6.18 12.12
CA ARG A 233 -2.66 7.19 11.07
C ARG A 233 -1.34 7.96 11.10
N ILE A 234 -0.19 7.25 11.14
CA ILE A 234 1.15 7.84 11.05
C ILE A 234 1.85 7.31 9.79
N GLY A 235 2.17 8.23 8.91
CA GLY A 235 2.96 8.02 7.69
C GLY A 235 3.83 9.23 7.41
N TYR A 236 4.54 9.21 6.31
CA TYR A 236 5.36 10.34 5.90
C TYR A 236 5.51 10.43 4.38
N LEU A 237 5.74 11.66 3.95
CA LEU A 237 6.09 12.03 2.57
C LEU A 237 7.51 12.56 2.56
N ILE A 238 8.30 12.14 1.60
CA ILE A 238 9.61 12.72 1.28
C ILE A 238 9.56 13.30 -0.12
N ALA A 239 10.04 14.52 -0.27
CA ALA A 239 10.14 15.19 -1.56
C ALA A 239 11.32 16.18 -1.56
N ASP A 240 11.71 16.62 -2.74
CA ASP A 240 12.64 17.75 -2.86
C ASP A 240 12.07 19.00 -2.16
N TYR A 241 12.96 19.82 -1.60
CA TYR A 241 12.58 21.02 -0.86
C TYR A 241 11.66 21.95 -1.64
N VAL A 242 11.90 22.10 -2.94
CA VAL A 242 11.11 22.98 -3.81
C VAL A 242 9.64 22.57 -3.82
N HIS A 243 9.38 21.26 -3.91
CA HIS A 243 8.01 20.70 -3.88
C HIS A 243 7.46 20.65 -2.45
N MET A 244 8.29 20.23 -1.50
CA MET A 244 7.86 20.07 -0.10
C MET A 244 7.38 21.38 0.52
N LYS A 245 7.96 22.50 0.16
CA LYS A 245 7.52 23.81 0.65
C LYS A 245 6.05 24.09 0.32
N GLU A 246 5.66 23.84 -0.91
CA GLU A 246 4.28 24.06 -1.37
C GLU A 246 3.32 22.99 -0.82
N ILE A 247 3.77 21.73 -0.78
CA ILE A 247 3.00 20.62 -0.19
C ILE A 247 2.75 20.87 1.30
N PHE A 248 3.74 21.35 2.03
CA PHE A 248 3.57 21.70 3.44
C PHE A 248 2.54 22.82 3.62
N SER A 249 2.56 23.84 2.78
CA SER A 249 1.55 24.91 2.82
C SER A 249 0.13 24.36 2.59
N ILE A 250 -0.04 23.36 1.72
CA ILE A 250 -1.33 22.69 1.50
C ILE A 250 -1.72 21.89 2.75
N HIS A 251 -0.80 21.10 3.29
CA HIS A 251 -1.01 20.27 4.48
C HIS A 251 -1.46 21.09 5.69
N ASP A 252 -0.87 22.28 5.88
CA ASP A 252 -1.18 23.17 7.01
C ASP A 252 -2.66 23.58 7.05
N TYR A 253 -3.33 23.62 5.89
CA TYR A 253 -4.75 23.94 5.77
C TYR A 253 -5.68 22.73 5.56
N THR A 254 -5.16 21.56 5.21
CA THR A 254 -5.98 20.37 4.90
C THR A 254 -5.88 19.27 5.96
N GLY A 255 -4.71 19.08 6.55
CA GLY A 255 -4.42 18.04 7.54
C GLY A 255 -3.99 18.59 8.88
N LEU A 256 -3.38 19.78 8.89
CA LEU A 256 -2.81 20.49 10.03
C LEU A 256 -1.63 19.76 10.68
N SER A 257 -1.82 18.56 11.18
CA SER A 257 -0.78 17.67 11.70
C SER A 257 -1.29 16.26 11.92
N ALA A 258 -0.40 15.28 11.86
CA ALA A 258 -0.70 13.93 12.33
C ALA A 258 -0.77 13.87 13.87
N PRO A 259 -1.49 12.89 14.48
CA PRO A 259 -1.70 12.83 15.92
C PRO A 259 -0.40 12.79 16.72
N TYR A 260 -0.17 13.79 17.59
CA TYR A 260 1.12 14.01 18.25
C TYR A 260 1.52 12.87 19.18
N ILE A 261 0.60 12.40 20.01
CA ILE A 261 0.88 11.32 20.97
C ILE A 261 1.36 10.04 20.27
N PHE A 262 0.78 9.71 19.13
CA PHE A 262 1.20 8.53 18.36
C PHE A 262 2.55 8.74 17.66
N GLN A 263 2.88 9.95 17.23
CA GLN A 263 4.22 10.26 16.74
C GLN A 263 5.28 10.06 17.82
N CYS A 264 4.99 10.49 19.05
CA CYS A 264 5.89 10.30 20.19
C CYS A 264 6.06 8.81 20.53
N ALA A 265 4.95 8.06 20.63
CA ALA A 265 5.02 6.62 20.90
C ALA A 265 5.81 5.86 19.83
N VAL A 266 5.56 6.16 18.55
CA VAL A 266 6.30 5.56 17.43
C VAL A 266 7.78 5.93 17.50
N ARG A 267 8.13 7.19 17.78
CA ARG A 267 9.52 7.63 17.91
C ARG A 267 10.25 6.87 19.01
N ASP A 268 9.65 6.79 20.21
CA ASP A 268 10.24 6.11 21.36
C ASP A 268 10.46 4.63 21.05
N TYR A 269 9.43 3.96 20.53
CA TYR A 269 9.54 2.56 20.13
C TYR A 269 10.66 2.32 19.10
N LEU A 270 10.70 3.11 18.03
CA LEU A 270 11.69 2.94 16.97
C LEU A 270 13.12 3.18 17.46
N SER A 271 13.32 4.15 18.38
CA SER A 271 14.64 4.46 18.94
C SER A 271 15.16 3.35 19.85
N GLU A 272 14.29 2.69 20.60
CA GLU A 272 14.64 1.67 21.60
C GLU A 272 14.67 0.25 21.01
N ASN A 273 13.98 0.01 19.89
CA ASN A 273 13.76 -1.32 19.30
C ASN A 273 14.31 -1.46 17.87
N ASN A 274 15.53 -0.97 17.63
CA ASN A 274 16.23 -1.16 16.36
C ASN A 274 15.37 -0.82 15.13
N PHE A 275 14.67 0.32 15.18
CA PHE A 275 13.73 0.77 14.16
C PHE A 275 12.58 -0.25 13.87
N GLY A 276 12.18 -1.03 14.87
CA GLY A 276 11.08 -2.00 14.76
C GLY A 276 11.44 -3.25 13.93
N ARG A 277 12.72 -3.51 13.65
CA ARG A 277 13.16 -4.62 12.76
C ARG A 277 12.78 -5.98 13.31
N ASP A 278 12.87 -6.20 14.61
CA ASP A 278 12.58 -7.50 15.22
C ASP A 278 11.09 -7.85 15.07
N TYR A 279 10.20 -6.89 15.31
CA TYR A 279 8.77 -7.08 15.08
C TYR A 279 8.45 -7.26 13.59
N THR A 280 9.09 -6.50 12.72
CA THR A 280 8.87 -6.61 11.27
C THR A 280 9.34 -7.97 10.75
N GLU A 281 10.42 -8.52 11.29
CA GLU A 281 10.87 -9.87 10.98
C GLU A 281 9.88 -10.94 11.46
N TYR A 282 9.39 -10.79 12.69
CA TYR A 282 8.30 -11.65 13.19
C TYR A 282 7.09 -11.61 12.26
N LEU A 283 6.63 -10.42 11.87
CA LEU A 283 5.48 -10.23 10.99
C LEU A 283 5.71 -10.86 9.61
N ARG A 284 6.89 -10.70 9.02
CA ARG A 284 7.26 -11.35 7.75
C ARG A 284 7.19 -12.87 7.86
N ASN A 285 7.73 -13.42 8.94
CA ASN A 285 7.74 -14.88 9.16
C ASN A 285 6.32 -15.43 9.31
N GLU A 286 5.44 -14.77 10.04
CA GLU A 286 4.04 -15.16 10.18
C GLU A 286 3.28 -15.02 8.84
N CYS A 287 3.46 -13.91 8.14
CA CYS A 287 2.89 -13.72 6.80
C CYS A 287 3.37 -14.80 5.81
N LYS A 288 4.65 -15.18 5.86
CA LYS A 288 5.20 -16.23 5.00
C LYS A 288 4.59 -17.61 5.27
N LYS A 289 4.30 -17.93 6.53
CA LYS A 289 3.58 -19.17 6.90
C LYS A 289 2.16 -19.15 6.33
N SER A 290 1.42 -18.06 6.56
CA SER A 290 0.05 -17.88 6.09
C SER A 290 -0.04 -17.89 4.55
N MET A 291 0.89 -17.21 3.87
CA MET A 291 1.00 -17.22 2.42
C MET A 291 1.17 -18.63 1.86
N ARG A 292 2.07 -19.45 2.44
CA ARG A 292 2.30 -20.82 1.97
C ARG A 292 1.05 -21.70 2.08
N ILE A 293 0.29 -21.56 3.17
CA ILE A 293 -0.95 -22.31 3.38
C ILE A 293 -1.96 -21.96 2.29
N ILE A 294 -2.23 -20.67 2.08
CA ILE A 294 -3.29 -20.26 1.16
C ILE A 294 -2.88 -20.47 -0.31
N VAL A 295 -1.62 -20.21 -0.69
CA VAL A 295 -1.12 -20.48 -2.06
C VAL A 295 -1.23 -21.95 -2.39
N LYS A 296 -0.78 -22.82 -1.46
CA LYS A 296 -0.93 -24.26 -1.66
C LYS A 296 -2.40 -24.66 -1.83
N SER A 297 -3.27 -24.16 -0.96
CA SER A 297 -4.71 -24.47 -0.98
C SER A 297 -5.39 -24.04 -2.29
N LEU A 298 -5.08 -22.86 -2.79
CA LEU A 298 -5.64 -22.33 -4.04
C LEU A 298 -5.12 -23.12 -5.26
N ASN A 299 -3.83 -23.49 -5.27
CA ASN A 299 -3.24 -24.30 -6.34
C ASN A 299 -3.81 -25.73 -6.33
N ASP A 300 -3.97 -26.34 -5.14
CA ASP A 300 -4.64 -27.67 -5.00
C ASP A 300 -6.10 -27.61 -5.51
N ALA A 301 -6.76 -26.45 -5.43
CA ALA A 301 -8.10 -26.20 -5.99
C ALA A 301 -8.10 -25.80 -7.49
N GLY A 302 -6.94 -25.74 -8.14
CA GLY A 302 -6.82 -25.50 -9.58
C GLY A 302 -6.74 -24.03 -10.01
N LEU A 303 -6.51 -23.08 -9.07
CA LEU A 303 -6.46 -21.64 -9.43
C LEU A 303 -5.10 -21.14 -9.95
N ASN A 304 -4.04 -21.92 -9.86
CA ASN A 304 -2.71 -21.57 -10.37
C ASN A 304 -2.21 -20.16 -9.95
N VAL A 305 -2.15 -19.92 -8.64
CA VAL A 305 -1.68 -18.65 -8.11
C VAL A 305 -0.17 -18.67 -7.83
N TYR A 306 0.48 -17.54 -8.09
CA TYR A 306 1.87 -17.33 -7.74
C TYR A 306 2.00 -16.77 -6.33
N ALA A 307 3.09 -17.15 -5.64
CA ALA A 307 3.45 -16.50 -4.39
C ALA A 307 3.90 -15.07 -4.67
N PRO A 308 3.36 -14.07 -3.97
CA PRO A 308 3.83 -12.69 -4.12
C PRO A 308 5.26 -12.52 -3.60
N ASP A 309 6.00 -11.59 -4.15
CA ASP A 309 7.35 -11.22 -3.67
C ASP A 309 7.30 -10.55 -2.29
N GLY A 310 6.22 -9.80 -2.03
CA GLY A 310 6.01 -9.08 -0.78
C GLY A 310 4.58 -8.58 -0.60
N GLY A 311 4.37 -7.75 0.44
CA GLY A 311 3.04 -7.27 0.81
C GLY A 311 2.19 -8.33 1.47
N TYR A 312 0.86 -8.16 1.40
CA TYR A 312 -0.11 -8.97 2.16
C TYR A 312 -1.11 -9.71 1.29
N PHE A 313 -0.97 -9.68 -0.03
CA PHE A 313 -2.05 -10.04 -0.93
C PHE A 313 -1.69 -11.16 -1.89
N ILE A 314 -2.66 -12.02 -2.13
CA ILE A 314 -2.69 -12.93 -3.26
C ILE A 314 -3.64 -12.35 -4.29
N TRP A 315 -3.21 -12.35 -5.54
CA TRP A 315 -3.99 -12.01 -6.70
C TRP A 315 -4.28 -13.30 -7.46
N ALA A 316 -5.55 -13.69 -7.52
CA ALA A 316 -5.96 -14.98 -8.07
C ALA A 316 -7.02 -14.81 -9.15
N LYS A 317 -6.85 -15.50 -10.27
CA LYS A 317 -7.89 -15.63 -11.28
C LYS A 317 -8.96 -16.60 -10.77
N ILE A 318 -10.24 -16.24 -10.94
CA ILE A 318 -11.36 -17.11 -10.53
C ILE A 318 -11.59 -18.20 -11.56
N PRO A 319 -12.28 -19.31 -11.21
CA PRO A 319 -12.69 -20.33 -12.17
C PRO A 319 -13.61 -19.76 -13.26
N GLU A 320 -13.49 -20.27 -14.48
CA GLU A 320 -14.20 -19.75 -15.67
C GLU A 320 -15.73 -19.93 -15.63
N TYR A 321 -16.24 -20.78 -14.75
CA TYR A 321 -17.69 -20.96 -14.58
C TYR A 321 -18.37 -19.84 -13.76
N PHE A 322 -17.59 -18.93 -13.13
CA PHE A 322 -18.13 -17.70 -12.55
C PHE A 322 -18.13 -16.58 -13.58
N GLN A 323 -19.15 -15.75 -13.56
CA GLN A 323 -19.33 -14.65 -14.48
C GLN A 323 -18.29 -13.53 -14.29
N ASP A 324 -18.02 -13.19 -13.00
CA ASP A 324 -17.01 -12.21 -12.61
C ASP A 324 -16.64 -12.35 -11.12
N GLY A 325 -15.61 -11.58 -10.70
CA GLY A 325 -15.10 -11.60 -9.33
C GLY A 325 -16.10 -11.12 -8.28
N PHE A 326 -17.06 -10.25 -8.63
CA PHE A 326 -18.08 -9.80 -7.69
C PHE A 326 -19.06 -10.93 -7.37
N GLU A 327 -19.52 -11.65 -8.38
CA GLU A 327 -20.37 -12.82 -8.19
C GLU A 327 -19.64 -13.88 -7.35
N PHE A 328 -18.39 -14.21 -7.72
CA PHE A 328 -17.55 -15.13 -6.96
C PHE A 328 -17.43 -14.74 -5.49
N ALA A 329 -17.04 -13.48 -5.20
CA ALA A 329 -16.84 -13.01 -3.83
C ALA A 329 -18.14 -13.00 -3.01
N LEU A 330 -19.27 -12.65 -3.65
CA LEU A 330 -20.58 -12.61 -3.01
C LEU A 330 -21.08 -14.03 -2.67
N GLU A 331 -20.96 -14.97 -3.61
CA GLU A 331 -21.36 -16.37 -3.41
C GLU A 331 -20.45 -17.06 -2.39
N LEU A 332 -19.12 -16.84 -2.45
CA LEU A 332 -18.18 -17.32 -1.45
C LEU A 332 -18.58 -16.83 -0.04
N PHE A 333 -18.90 -15.55 0.08
CA PHE A 333 -19.31 -15.00 1.37
C PHE A 333 -20.63 -15.60 1.86
N ARG A 334 -21.63 -15.73 0.98
CA ARG A 334 -22.94 -16.31 1.33
C ARG A 334 -22.82 -17.74 1.81
N LYS A 335 -22.04 -18.58 1.08
CA LYS A 335 -21.95 -20.01 1.33
C LYS A 335 -20.93 -20.38 2.41
N GLN A 336 -19.82 -19.65 2.50
CA GLN A 336 -18.67 -20.00 3.35
C GLN A 336 -18.26 -18.91 4.36
N LYS A 337 -18.90 -17.73 4.35
CA LYS A 337 -18.58 -16.59 5.24
C LYS A 337 -17.13 -16.12 5.15
N VAL A 338 -16.52 -16.20 3.97
CA VAL A 338 -15.17 -15.68 3.69
C VAL A 338 -15.29 -14.51 2.74
N ALA A 339 -14.82 -13.34 3.19
CA ALA A 339 -14.82 -12.10 2.40
C ALA A 339 -13.48 -11.91 1.67
N VAL A 340 -13.53 -11.70 0.36
CA VAL A 340 -12.41 -11.35 -0.51
C VAL A 340 -12.77 -10.12 -1.35
N VAL A 341 -11.83 -9.52 -2.08
CA VAL A 341 -12.12 -8.34 -2.91
C VAL A 341 -12.14 -8.72 -4.38
N PRO A 342 -13.20 -8.41 -5.12
CA PRO A 342 -13.24 -8.57 -6.57
C PRO A 342 -12.18 -7.73 -7.29
N GLY A 343 -11.64 -8.27 -8.37
CA GLY A 343 -10.57 -7.63 -9.15
C GLY A 343 -10.97 -6.32 -9.78
N GLU A 344 -12.24 -6.17 -10.12
CA GLU A 344 -12.80 -4.94 -10.68
C GLU A 344 -12.71 -3.72 -9.74
N ASN A 345 -12.45 -3.93 -8.44
CA ASN A 345 -12.15 -2.85 -7.50
C ASN A 345 -10.82 -2.13 -7.82
N PHE A 346 -9.91 -2.84 -8.46
CA PHE A 346 -8.56 -2.34 -8.78
C PHE A 346 -8.44 -1.97 -10.27
N SER A 347 -9.09 -2.74 -11.16
CA SER A 347 -9.02 -2.50 -12.59
C SER A 347 -10.30 -2.97 -13.29
N PRO A 348 -10.87 -2.14 -14.19
CA PRO A 348 -12.03 -2.54 -14.98
C PRO A 348 -11.73 -3.69 -15.95
N PHE A 349 -10.44 -3.99 -16.19
CA PHE A 349 -9.96 -5.05 -17.09
C PHE A 349 -9.71 -6.39 -16.40
N LYS A 350 -9.79 -6.44 -15.06
CA LYS A 350 -9.47 -7.62 -14.23
C LYS A 350 -10.69 -8.14 -13.46
N LYS A 351 -11.83 -8.21 -14.16
CA LYS A 351 -13.10 -8.66 -13.56
C LYS A 351 -13.10 -10.14 -13.19
N ASP A 352 -12.25 -10.94 -13.82
CA ASP A 352 -12.06 -12.38 -13.58
C ASP A 352 -11.02 -12.69 -12.50
N PHE A 353 -10.72 -11.72 -11.62
CA PHE A 353 -9.77 -11.88 -10.52
C PHE A 353 -10.38 -11.54 -9.17
N ILE A 354 -9.70 -11.99 -8.11
CA ILE A 354 -9.93 -11.60 -6.72
C ILE A 354 -8.62 -11.28 -6.03
N ARG A 355 -8.69 -10.39 -5.03
CA ARG A 355 -7.60 -10.15 -4.08
C ARG A 355 -7.93 -10.77 -2.72
N ILE A 356 -6.98 -11.47 -2.13
CA ILE A 356 -7.08 -12.13 -0.84
C ILE A 356 -5.98 -11.59 0.09
N ASN A 357 -6.34 -11.06 1.26
CA ASN A 357 -5.39 -10.70 2.31
C ASN A 357 -4.99 -11.95 3.10
N PHE A 358 -3.70 -12.29 3.11
CA PHE A 358 -3.18 -13.40 3.89
C PHE A 358 -2.45 -13.01 5.17
N ALA A 359 -2.33 -11.72 5.49
CA ALA A 359 -1.70 -11.27 6.75
C ALA A 359 -2.65 -11.51 7.95
N GLN A 360 -2.97 -12.76 8.19
CA GLN A 360 -3.83 -13.24 9.27
C GLN A 360 -3.13 -14.39 10.00
N LYS A 361 -3.56 -14.69 11.24
CA LYS A 361 -3.07 -15.85 11.97
C LYS A 361 -3.30 -17.14 11.17
N THR A 362 -2.38 -18.09 11.31
CA THR A 362 -2.38 -19.32 10.50
C THR A 362 -3.64 -20.17 10.68
N ASP A 363 -4.27 -20.18 11.86
CA ASP A 363 -5.54 -20.86 12.11
C ASP A 363 -6.70 -20.22 11.31
N ILE A 364 -6.75 -18.89 11.23
CA ILE A 364 -7.74 -18.17 10.42
C ILE A 364 -7.52 -18.48 8.93
N ILE A 365 -6.28 -18.44 8.46
CA ILE A 365 -5.93 -18.73 7.07
C ILE A 365 -6.25 -20.20 6.73
N PHE A 366 -5.98 -21.13 7.63
CA PHE A 366 -6.33 -22.54 7.40
C PHE A 366 -7.83 -22.74 7.24
N ARG A 367 -8.65 -22.14 8.11
CA ARG A 367 -10.12 -22.19 8.01
C ARG A 367 -10.61 -21.54 6.73
N ALA A 368 -10.10 -20.37 6.37
CA ALA A 368 -10.46 -19.67 5.15
C ALA A 368 -10.06 -20.47 3.89
N SER A 369 -8.87 -21.06 3.90
CA SER A 369 -8.36 -21.90 2.81
C SER A 369 -9.24 -23.14 2.58
N THR A 370 -9.63 -23.82 3.66
CA THR A 370 -10.55 -24.98 3.59
C THR A 370 -11.92 -24.56 3.03
N ALA A 371 -12.42 -23.41 3.46
CA ALA A 371 -13.70 -22.87 2.97
C ALA A 371 -13.64 -22.49 1.48
N LEU A 372 -12.54 -21.86 1.04
CA LEU A 372 -12.29 -21.53 -0.36
C LEU A 372 -12.22 -22.78 -1.24
N GLN A 373 -11.44 -23.80 -0.84
CA GLN A 373 -11.36 -25.06 -1.57
C GLN A 373 -12.72 -25.72 -1.72
N LYS A 374 -13.46 -25.84 -0.60
CA LYS A 374 -14.81 -26.41 -0.61
C LYS A 374 -15.73 -25.67 -1.57
N PHE A 375 -15.68 -24.34 -1.56
CA PHE A 375 -16.50 -23.51 -2.43
C PHE A 375 -16.17 -23.71 -3.91
N ILE A 376 -14.88 -23.75 -4.25
CA ILE A 376 -14.41 -23.96 -5.63
C ILE A 376 -14.81 -25.34 -6.14
N TYR A 377 -14.63 -26.40 -5.35
CA TYR A 377 -15.04 -27.75 -5.76
C TYR A 377 -16.55 -27.90 -5.92
N GLN A 378 -17.35 -27.21 -5.12
CA GLN A 378 -18.82 -27.27 -5.20
C GLN A 378 -19.41 -26.38 -6.31
N GLY A 379 -18.68 -25.42 -6.80
CA GLY A 379 -19.14 -24.51 -7.87
C GLY A 379 -19.01 -25.11 -9.27
N GLY A 380 -18.35 -26.26 -9.41
CA GLY A 380 -18.28 -27.04 -10.64
C GLY A 380 -19.38 -28.12 -10.75
N GLU A 381 -20.20 -28.25 -9.72
CA GLU A 381 -21.42 -29.08 -9.70
C GLU A 381 -22.66 -28.15 -9.85
#